data_1784f24a8b6aa780bb6443b8e8ea68be
#
_entry.id   1784f24a8b6aa780bb6443b8e8ea68be
#
_cell.length_a   1.000
_cell.length_b   1.000
_cell.length_c   1.000
_cell.angle_alpha   90.00
_cell.angle_beta   90.00
_cell.angle_gamma   90.00
#
_symmetry.space_group_name_H-M   'P 1'
#
loop_
_entity.id
_entity.type
_entity.pdbx_description
1 polymer ?
#
loop_
_entity_poly.entity_id
_entity_poly.type
_entity_poly.pdbx_seq_one_letter_code
_entity_poly.pdbx_strand_id
1 'polypeptide(L)'
;GYPCKIVFLTGYDDFSYIHSAFQVNAVDYLLKPFTIEEVEACLKKVRSELEKSEIADWSRKTAAKQLLEMALREKQETELLRKNFRGVFGEELEECRFGIIAVYGKTEENICSKIQEKYKGIRYINKTERISILLLAGYLSVKDTAFQIWNDLKEDTPRAVGWCSGAWTADCLYEKAEKLRNCCVLAFHMDPPELFCADEKETEEEKAYHFREQKERREEICRLVSNGKKQETLQTMKDYFQQLKGLAPKTFAGEVYNLYMYLWNRLVLSDELLENWMEAEKILRENEIFEANNSYQMREKMKQYLERMLAFFEEQNQNPNYYAVYQVKTYLQEHCSESADIEKLATEVGLSPNYLRSLFKEATGKTILEYNTEMRLQRAAELLKNKKNKVREVSLAVGYENVSYFGVVFQKRFGVTPNEYRKMV
;
A
#
# COMPACT_ATOMS: atom_id res chain seq x y z
N GLY A 1 -17.47 27.18 -25.16
CA GLY A 1 -17.38 27.29 -26.60
C GLY A 1 -15.95 27.02 -27.07
N TYR A 2 -15.74 26.58 -28.29
CA TYR A 2 -14.39 26.43 -28.83
C TYR A 2 -13.75 27.80 -29.00
N PRO A 3 -12.45 28.01 -28.71
CA PRO A 3 -11.78 29.25 -28.99
C PRO A 3 -11.75 29.46 -30.51
N CYS A 4 -12.40 30.49 -30.98
CA CYS A 4 -12.40 30.86 -32.37
C CYS A 4 -11.77 32.23 -32.58
N LYS A 5 -11.08 32.42 -33.69
CA LYS A 5 -10.57 33.70 -34.11
C LYS A 5 -11.37 34.16 -35.32
N ILE A 6 -11.66 35.43 -35.38
CA ILE A 6 -12.53 36.02 -36.41
C ILE A 6 -11.67 36.71 -37.48
N VAL A 7 -11.98 36.42 -38.73
CA VAL A 7 -11.45 37.14 -39.87
C VAL A 7 -12.63 37.63 -40.69
N PHE A 8 -12.64 38.92 -41.04
CA PHE A 8 -13.68 39.49 -41.88
C PHE A 8 -13.34 39.40 -43.38
N LEU A 9 -14.32 39.02 -44.15
CA LEU A 9 -14.23 39.04 -45.62
C LEU A 9 -15.21 40.11 -46.13
N THR A 10 -14.72 41.19 -46.72
CA THR A 10 -15.52 42.31 -47.19
C THR A 10 -15.27 42.61 -48.67
N GLY A 11 -16.31 43.06 -49.39
CA GLY A 11 -16.20 43.55 -50.76
C GLY A 11 -16.17 45.09 -50.83
N TYR A 12 -16.20 45.78 -49.71
CA TYR A 12 -16.26 47.22 -49.66
C TYR A 12 -15.06 47.76 -48.89
N ASP A 13 -14.36 48.70 -49.48
CA ASP A 13 -13.25 49.43 -48.91
C ASP A 13 -13.73 50.62 -48.10
N ASP A 14 -14.65 50.31 -47.14
CA ASP A 14 -15.23 51.37 -46.27
C ASP A 14 -14.64 51.26 -44.85
N PHE A 15 -14.06 52.33 -44.39
CA PHE A 15 -13.38 52.48 -43.09
C PHE A 15 -14.28 52.11 -41.90
N SER A 16 -15.60 52.25 -42.05
CA SER A 16 -16.58 51.88 -41.02
C SER A 16 -16.62 50.38 -40.71
N TYR A 17 -16.40 49.49 -41.70
CA TYR A 17 -16.35 48.03 -41.51
C TYR A 17 -15.05 47.59 -40.89
N ILE A 18 -13.92 48.24 -41.21
CA ILE A 18 -12.63 48.00 -40.59
C ILE A 18 -12.67 48.36 -39.12
N HIS A 19 -13.27 49.51 -38.77
CA HIS A 19 -13.43 49.92 -37.37
C HIS A 19 -14.33 48.94 -36.57
N SER A 20 -15.39 48.44 -37.22
CA SER A 20 -16.26 47.44 -36.59
C SER A 20 -15.58 46.10 -36.35
N ALA A 21 -14.68 45.68 -37.24
CA ALA A 21 -13.88 44.49 -37.06
C ALA A 21 -12.90 44.59 -35.85
N PHE A 22 -12.31 45.76 -35.64
CA PHE A 22 -11.48 46.02 -34.46
C PHE A 22 -12.28 45.96 -33.15
N GLN A 23 -13.52 46.44 -33.13
CA GLN A 23 -14.37 46.39 -31.93
C GLN A 23 -14.69 44.95 -31.46
N VAL A 24 -14.73 43.99 -32.36
CA VAL A 24 -14.97 42.56 -32.04
C VAL A 24 -13.71 41.73 -31.93
N ASN A 25 -12.53 42.36 -31.81
CA ASN A 25 -11.21 41.70 -31.70
C ASN A 25 -10.94 40.71 -32.86
N ALA A 26 -11.29 41.07 -34.10
CA ALA A 26 -10.93 40.29 -35.28
C ALA A 26 -9.39 40.28 -35.46
N VAL A 27 -8.86 39.12 -35.88
CA VAL A 27 -7.41 38.94 -36.08
C VAL A 27 -6.96 39.67 -37.35
N ASP A 28 -7.81 39.64 -38.39
CA ASP A 28 -7.52 40.27 -39.68
C ASP A 28 -8.80 40.48 -40.48
N TYR A 29 -8.66 41.17 -41.63
CA TYR A 29 -9.69 41.27 -42.64
C TYR A 29 -9.10 41.06 -44.02
N LEU A 30 -9.90 40.55 -44.97
CA LEU A 30 -9.53 40.36 -46.36
C LEU A 30 -10.54 41.11 -47.25
N LEU A 31 -10.02 41.94 -48.13
CA LEU A 31 -10.80 42.72 -49.11
C LEU A 31 -10.97 41.94 -50.42
N LYS A 32 -12.17 41.76 -50.91
CA LYS A 32 -12.45 41.10 -52.21
C LYS A 32 -12.20 42.07 -53.38
N PRO A 33 -11.56 41.62 -54.47
CA PRO A 33 -10.95 40.29 -54.71
C PRO A 33 -9.61 40.13 -53.97
N PHE A 34 -9.37 39.02 -53.28
CA PHE A 34 -8.12 38.73 -52.59
C PHE A 34 -7.30 37.65 -53.35
N THR A 35 -5.99 37.69 -53.19
CA THR A 35 -5.05 36.73 -53.79
C THR A 35 -4.80 35.56 -52.85
N ILE A 36 -4.18 34.48 -53.36
CA ILE A 36 -3.83 33.29 -52.54
C ILE A 36 -2.80 33.69 -51.50
N GLU A 37 -1.86 34.56 -51.83
CA GLU A 37 -0.81 35.05 -50.94
C GLU A 37 -1.37 35.84 -49.76
N GLU A 38 -2.42 36.65 -49.99
CA GLU A 38 -3.11 37.38 -48.88
C GLU A 38 -3.84 36.45 -47.95
N VAL A 39 -4.48 35.42 -48.49
CA VAL A 39 -5.14 34.39 -47.67
C VAL A 39 -4.11 33.63 -46.83
N GLU A 40 -3.00 33.20 -47.46
CA GLU A 40 -1.92 32.52 -46.72
C GLU A 40 -1.30 33.39 -45.60
N ALA A 41 -1.10 34.68 -45.87
CA ALA A 41 -0.59 35.63 -44.86
C ALA A 41 -1.58 35.80 -43.70
N CYS A 42 -2.85 35.92 -44.01
CA CYS A 42 -3.91 36.00 -43.03
C CYS A 42 -3.98 34.70 -42.16
N LEU A 43 -3.94 33.51 -42.78
CA LEU A 43 -3.95 32.23 -42.09
C LEU A 43 -2.73 32.06 -41.18
N LYS A 44 -1.52 32.49 -41.62
CA LYS A 44 -0.30 32.50 -40.78
C LYS A 44 -0.49 33.38 -39.55
N LYS A 45 -1.13 34.56 -39.72
CA LYS A 45 -1.39 35.47 -38.59
C LYS A 45 -2.41 34.88 -37.62
N VAL A 46 -3.49 34.29 -38.10
CA VAL A 46 -4.49 33.58 -37.29
C VAL A 46 -3.84 32.44 -36.52
N ARG A 47 -3.00 31.63 -37.18
CA ARG A 47 -2.27 30.54 -36.53
C ARG A 47 -1.35 31.03 -35.39
N SER A 48 -0.57 32.09 -35.68
CA SER A 48 0.30 32.69 -34.66
C SER A 48 -0.48 33.22 -33.45
N GLU A 49 -1.65 33.82 -33.68
CA GLU A 49 -2.52 34.31 -32.58
C GLU A 49 -3.18 33.17 -31.79
N LEU A 50 -3.53 32.04 -32.45
CA LEU A 50 -4.00 30.86 -31.77
C LEU A 50 -2.89 30.22 -30.92
N GLU A 51 -1.69 30.03 -31.47
CA GLU A 51 -0.54 29.49 -30.74
C GLU A 51 -0.17 30.36 -29.52
N LYS A 52 -0.16 31.69 -29.64
CA LYS A 52 0.04 32.61 -28.50
C LYS A 52 -1.05 32.45 -27.42
N SER A 53 -2.30 32.30 -27.84
CA SER A 53 -3.44 32.11 -26.95
C SER A 53 -3.35 30.78 -26.22
N GLU A 54 -2.96 29.70 -26.90
CA GLU A 54 -2.75 28.38 -26.31
C GLU A 54 -1.61 28.37 -25.30
N ILE A 55 -0.48 28.99 -25.63
CA ILE A 55 0.67 29.13 -24.74
C ILE A 55 0.29 29.93 -23.47
N ALA A 56 -0.45 31.05 -23.66
CA ALA A 56 -0.91 31.87 -22.53
C ALA A 56 -1.88 31.10 -21.63
N ASP A 57 -2.80 30.32 -22.23
CA ASP A 57 -3.78 29.51 -21.50
C ASP A 57 -3.10 28.33 -20.77
N TRP A 58 -2.12 27.69 -21.41
CA TRP A 58 -1.30 26.65 -20.78
C TRP A 58 -0.48 27.20 -19.61
N SER A 59 0.16 28.36 -19.78
CA SER A 59 0.93 29.02 -18.73
C SER A 59 0.03 29.42 -17.55
N ARG A 60 -1.18 29.92 -17.82
CA ARG A 60 -2.16 30.28 -16.79
C ARG A 60 -2.64 29.05 -16.03
N LYS A 61 -2.95 27.93 -16.72
CA LYS A 61 -3.35 26.66 -16.09
C LYS A 61 -2.23 26.10 -15.21
N THR A 62 -0.98 26.18 -15.69
CA THR A 62 0.19 25.71 -14.94
C THR A 62 0.42 26.56 -13.68
N ALA A 63 0.33 27.88 -13.79
CA ALA A 63 0.44 28.78 -12.64
C ALA A 63 -0.70 28.57 -11.63
N ALA A 64 -1.93 28.36 -12.10
CA ALA A 64 -3.08 28.04 -11.25
C ALA A 64 -2.86 26.73 -10.47
N LYS A 65 -2.35 25.72 -11.14
CA LYS A 65 -2.02 24.42 -10.53
C LYS A 65 -0.96 24.58 -9.44
N GLN A 66 0.13 25.28 -9.73
CA GLN A 66 1.21 25.52 -8.77
C GLN A 66 0.71 26.31 -7.54
N LEU A 67 -0.10 27.34 -7.77
CA LEU A 67 -0.66 28.16 -6.69
C LEU A 67 -1.58 27.36 -5.77
N LEU A 68 -2.46 26.54 -6.32
CA LEU A 68 -3.33 25.65 -5.53
C LEU A 68 -2.52 24.59 -4.78
N GLU A 69 -1.44 24.08 -5.38
CA GLU A 69 -0.53 23.14 -4.73
C GLU A 69 0.17 23.77 -3.52
N MET A 70 0.66 25.00 -3.66
CA MET A 70 1.25 25.77 -2.56
C MET A 70 0.22 26.02 -1.44
N ALA A 71 -0.99 26.46 -1.80
CA ALA A 71 -2.07 26.71 -0.83
C ALA A 71 -2.50 25.47 -0.05
N LEU A 72 -2.31 24.25 -0.62
CA LEU A 72 -2.60 23.00 0.06
C LEU A 72 -1.44 22.49 0.93
N ARG A 73 -0.19 22.83 0.58
CA ARG A 73 1.00 22.27 1.25
C ARG A 73 1.49 23.11 2.41
N GLU A 74 1.40 24.42 2.31
CA GLU A 74 2.01 25.34 3.25
C GLU A 74 1.03 26.45 3.64
N LYS A 75 1.09 26.85 4.91
CA LYS A 75 0.35 28.04 5.37
C LYS A 75 1.01 29.27 4.76
N GLN A 76 0.33 29.91 3.83
CA GLN A 76 0.81 31.09 3.12
C GLN A 76 0.37 32.39 3.82
N GLU A 77 1.16 33.45 3.69
CA GLU A 77 0.72 34.80 4.06
C GLU A 77 -0.45 35.21 3.16
N THR A 78 -1.56 35.64 3.77
CA THR A 78 -2.79 35.95 3.07
C THR A 78 -2.60 37.05 1.99
N GLU A 79 -1.71 38.01 2.23
CA GLU A 79 -1.43 39.07 1.27
C GLU A 79 -0.72 38.58 -0.01
N LEU A 80 0.23 37.65 0.14
CA LEU A 80 0.91 37.02 -0.99
C LEU A 80 -0.04 36.14 -1.81
N LEU A 81 -0.92 35.38 -1.13
CA LEU A 81 -1.96 34.59 -1.79
C LEU A 81 -2.92 35.47 -2.58
N ARG A 82 -3.42 36.56 -2.01
CA ARG A 82 -4.32 37.51 -2.69
C ARG A 82 -3.72 38.04 -3.98
N LYS A 83 -2.47 38.50 -3.92
CA LYS A 83 -1.77 39.02 -5.09
C LYS A 83 -1.61 37.95 -6.19
N ASN A 84 -1.22 36.73 -5.81
CA ASN A 84 -1.01 35.65 -6.74
C ASN A 84 -2.31 35.13 -7.36
N PHE A 85 -3.39 35.05 -6.56
CA PHE A 85 -4.71 34.64 -7.03
C PHE A 85 -5.27 35.61 -8.06
N ARG A 86 -5.24 36.93 -7.76
CA ARG A 86 -5.71 37.95 -8.70
C ARG A 86 -4.93 37.92 -10.01
N GLY A 87 -3.60 37.70 -9.95
CA GLY A 87 -2.77 37.58 -11.14
C GLY A 87 -3.06 36.35 -12.01
N VAL A 88 -3.45 35.24 -11.40
CA VAL A 88 -3.67 33.96 -12.09
C VAL A 88 -5.14 33.76 -12.48
N PHE A 89 -6.08 34.02 -11.57
CA PHE A 89 -7.51 33.77 -11.78
C PHE A 89 -8.26 34.99 -12.29
N GLY A 90 -7.73 36.19 -12.12
CA GLY A 90 -8.37 37.44 -12.46
C GLY A 90 -9.49 37.85 -11.47
N GLU A 91 -9.64 37.13 -10.40
CA GLU A 91 -10.68 37.32 -9.36
C GLU A 91 -10.02 37.58 -8.01
N GLU A 92 -10.72 38.21 -7.09
CA GLU A 92 -10.25 38.37 -5.71
C GLU A 92 -10.23 37.01 -4.99
N LEU A 93 -9.36 36.90 -3.99
CA LEU A 93 -9.23 35.65 -3.21
C LEU A 93 -10.54 35.24 -2.53
N GLU A 94 -11.27 36.23 -2.04
CA GLU A 94 -12.54 36.05 -1.34
C GLU A 94 -13.68 35.57 -2.26
N GLU A 95 -13.57 35.76 -3.57
CA GLU A 95 -14.56 35.34 -4.57
C GLU A 95 -14.35 33.87 -4.99
N CYS A 96 -13.10 33.39 -4.89
CA CYS A 96 -12.75 32.03 -5.24
C CYS A 96 -13.08 31.06 -4.10
N ARG A 97 -14.13 30.25 -4.29
CA ARG A 97 -14.55 29.22 -3.32
C ARG A 97 -14.20 27.83 -3.81
N PHE A 98 -13.74 26.99 -2.88
CA PHE A 98 -13.37 25.61 -3.13
C PHE A 98 -14.04 24.67 -2.14
N GLY A 99 -14.63 23.59 -2.64
CA GLY A 99 -14.95 22.41 -1.85
C GLY A 99 -13.73 21.50 -1.76
N ILE A 100 -13.57 20.76 -0.67
CA ILE A 100 -12.43 19.90 -0.46
C ILE A 100 -12.87 18.49 -0.05
N ILE A 101 -12.35 17.48 -0.77
CA ILE A 101 -12.62 16.06 -0.53
C ILE A 101 -11.27 15.32 -0.51
N ALA A 102 -11.17 14.28 0.31
CA ALA A 102 -10.03 13.37 0.32
C ALA A 102 -10.48 11.93 0.00
N VAL A 103 -9.74 11.26 -0.85
CA VAL A 103 -9.83 9.81 -1.10
C VAL A 103 -8.62 9.16 -0.46
N TYR A 104 -8.85 8.24 0.47
CA TYR A 104 -7.80 7.58 1.23
C TYR A 104 -7.46 6.21 0.63
N GLY A 105 -6.19 5.87 0.64
CA GLY A 105 -5.63 4.66 0.05
C GLY A 105 -4.51 4.98 -0.92
N LYS A 106 -3.86 3.96 -1.46
CA LYS A 106 -2.79 4.15 -2.47
C LYS A 106 -3.33 4.91 -3.68
N THR A 107 -2.56 5.88 -4.11
CA THR A 107 -2.92 6.72 -5.25
C THR A 107 -2.57 6.01 -6.55
N GLU A 108 -3.57 5.50 -7.24
CA GLU A 108 -3.45 4.97 -8.59
C GLU A 108 -3.75 6.08 -9.62
N GLU A 109 -2.91 6.24 -10.63
CA GLU A 109 -3.14 7.26 -11.68
C GLU A 109 -4.47 7.06 -12.40
N ASN A 110 -4.83 5.82 -12.62
CA ASN A 110 -6.08 5.43 -13.29
C ASN A 110 -7.33 5.90 -12.51
N ILE A 111 -7.34 5.79 -11.18
CA ILE A 111 -8.49 6.22 -10.35
C ILE A 111 -8.64 7.74 -10.39
N CYS A 112 -7.54 8.48 -10.23
CA CYS A 112 -7.59 9.95 -10.27
C CYS A 112 -8.02 10.46 -11.64
N SER A 113 -7.58 9.84 -12.73
CA SER A 113 -7.99 10.19 -14.10
C SER A 113 -9.49 9.93 -14.31
N LYS A 114 -9.98 8.75 -13.90
CA LYS A 114 -11.40 8.41 -13.96
C LYS A 114 -12.28 9.38 -13.17
N ILE A 115 -11.85 9.74 -11.95
CA ILE A 115 -12.56 10.71 -11.12
C ILE A 115 -12.59 12.07 -11.80
N GLN A 116 -11.47 12.53 -12.35
CA GLN A 116 -11.38 13.84 -13.01
C GLN A 116 -12.19 13.92 -14.30
N GLU A 117 -12.23 12.86 -15.07
CA GLU A 117 -13.05 12.77 -16.30
C GLU A 117 -14.55 12.77 -15.99
N LYS A 118 -14.96 11.99 -14.98
CA LYS A 118 -16.36 11.84 -14.59
C LYS A 118 -16.92 13.10 -13.89
N TYR A 119 -16.10 13.72 -13.02
CA TYR A 119 -16.51 14.88 -12.21
C TYR A 119 -15.87 16.17 -12.71
N LYS A 120 -16.47 16.78 -13.74
CA LYS A 120 -15.97 18.02 -14.38
C LYS A 120 -15.80 19.23 -13.46
N GLY A 121 -16.40 19.20 -12.26
CA GLY A 121 -16.24 20.23 -11.25
C GLY A 121 -14.95 20.15 -10.45
N ILE A 122 -14.14 19.10 -10.60
CA ILE A 122 -12.86 18.96 -9.92
C ILE A 122 -11.83 19.84 -10.63
N ARG A 123 -11.35 20.86 -9.93
CA ARG A 123 -10.36 21.82 -10.45
C ARG A 123 -8.92 21.35 -10.29
N TYR A 124 -8.64 20.60 -9.23
CA TYR A 124 -7.29 20.13 -8.92
C TYR A 124 -7.29 18.88 -8.05
N ILE A 125 -6.31 18.00 -8.26
CA ILE A 125 -6.05 16.81 -7.44
C ILE A 125 -4.61 16.87 -6.94
N ASN A 126 -4.43 16.92 -5.61
CA ASN A 126 -3.14 16.77 -4.95
C ASN A 126 -2.98 15.32 -4.48
N LYS A 127 -1.94 14.65 -4.97
CA LYS A 127 -1.67 13.24 -4.68
C LYS A 127 -0.48 13.09 -3.74
N THR A 128 -0.64 12.22 -2.76
CA THR A 128 0.46 11.67 -1.97
C THR A 128 0.40 10.15 -2.03
N GLU A 129 1.29 9.46 -1.33
CA GLU A 129 1.34 7.99 -1.36
C GLU A 129 -0.01 7.33 -0.97
N ARG A 130 -0.74 7.91 -0.01
CA ARG A 130 -1.94 7.29 0.58
C ARG A 130 -3.16 8.19 0.67
N ILE A 131 -3.11 9.38 0.12
CA ILE A 131 -4.24 10.31 0.12
C ILE A 131 -4.25 11.14 -1.16
N SER A 132 -5.41 11.26 -1.77
CA SER A 132 -5.66 12.18 -2.88
C SER A 132 -6.64 13.25 -2.42
N ILE A 133 -6.21 14.50 -2.38
CA ILE A 133 -7.05 15.67 -2.05
C ILE A 133 -7.57 16.27 -3.34
N LEU A 134 -8.89 16.39 -3.43
CA LEU A 134 -9.61 16.93 -4.57
C LEU A 134 -10.20 18.30 -4.22
N LEU A 135 -9.94 19.29 -5.07
CA LEU A 135 -10.55 20.61 -4.98
C LEU A 135 -11.65 20.74 -6.01
N LEU A 136 -12.86 21.05 -5.54
CA LEU A 136 -14.05 21.26 -6.36
C LEU A 136 -14.34 22.75 -6.51
N ALA A 137 -15.06 23.11 -7.58
CA ALA A 137 -15.68 24.42 -7.70
C ALA A 137 -16.69 24.64 -6.56
N GLY A 138 -16.61 25.78 -5.87
CA GLY A 138 -17.33 26.02 -4.62
C GLY A 138 -18.86 26.12 -4.73
N TYR A 139 -19.41 26.13 -5.94
CA TYR A 139 -20.86 26.06 -6.19
C TYR A 139 -21.43 24.64 -6.21
N LEU A 140 -20.57 23.62 -6.13
CA LEU A 140 -20.99 22.21 -6.08
C LEU A 140 -21.23 21.78 -4.64
N SER A 141 -22.20 20.88 -4.45
CA SER A 141 -22.38 20.22 -3.16
C SER A 141 -21.21 19.26 -2.89
N VAL A 142 -20.37 19.63 -1.92
CA VAL A 142 -19.20 18.83 -1.53
C VAL A 142 -19.62 17.46 -1.02
N LYS A 143 -20.66 17.40 -0.18
CA LYS A 143 -21.18 16.16 0.39
C LYS A 143 -21.72 15.21 -0.69
N ASP A 144 -22.52 15.73 -1.62
CA ASP A 144 -23.12 14.89 -2.66
C ASP A 144 -22.05 14.37 -3.63
N THR A 145 -21.07 15.21 -3.98
CA THR A 145 -19.94 14.80 -4.80
C THR A 145 -19.08 13.74 -4.09
N ALA A 146 -18.80 13.91 -2.80
CA ALA A 146 -18.08 12.94 -1.99
C ALA A 146 -18.82 11.60 -1.92
N PHE A 147 -20.16 11.64 -1.74
CA PHE A 147 -21.00 10.45 -1.72
C PHE A 147 -20.98 9.70 -3.07
N GLN A 148 -21.05 10.42 -4.18
CA GLN A 148 -20.97 9.81 -5.51
C GLN A 148 -19.60 9.17 -5.76
N ILE A 149 -18.50 9.85 -5.40
CA ILE A 149 -17.14 9.31 -5.52
C ILE A 149 -17.00 8.05 -4.65
N TRP A 150 -17.49 8.08 -3.42
CA TRP A 150 -17.44 6.92 -2.53
C TRP A 150 -18.22 5.73 -3.09
N ASN A 151 -19.44 5.96 -3.62
CA ASN A 151 -20.23 4.92 -4.26
C ASN A 151 -19.52 4.27 -5.46
N ASP A 152 -18.82 5.08 -6.27
CA ASP A 152 -18.07 4.57 -7.41
C ASP A 152 -16.87 3.70 -6.99
N LEU A 153 -16.30 3.95 -5.81
CA LEU A 153 -15.08 3.29 -5.34
C LEU A 153 -15.33 2.10 -4.40
N LYS A 154 -16.53 1.98 -3.84
CA LYS A 154 -16.80 0.99 -2.78
C LYS A 154 -16.85 -0.46 -3.26
N GLU A 155 -17.20 -0.70 -4.52
CA GLU A 155 -17.39 -2.05 -5.06
C GLU A 155 -16.08 -2.68 -5.51
N ASP A 156 -15.30 -1.96 -6.34
CA ASP A 156 -14.05 -2.48 -6.92
C ASP A 156 -12.86 -2.39 -5.95
N THR A 157 -12.74 -1.23 -5.29
CA THR A 157 -11.62 -0.95 -4.37
C THR A 157 -12.12 -0.14 -3.18
N PRO A 158 -12.68 -0.80 -2.14
CA PRO A 158 -13.27 -0.09 -1.01
C PRO A 158 -12.26 0.89 -0.40
N ARG A 159 -12.64 2.18 -0.40
CA ARG A 159 -11.82 3.29 0.09
C ARG A 159 -12.66 4.20 0.97
N ALA A 160 -12.06 4.71 2.03
CA ALA A 160 -12.67 5.78 2.80
C ALA A 160 -12.61 7.10 2.01
N VAL A 161 -13.68 7.89 2.10
CA VAL A 161 -13.75 9.22 1.50
C VAL A 161 -14.15 10.20 2.58
N GLY A 162 -13.31 11.23 2.79
CA GLY A 162 -13.57 12.31 3.75
C GLY A 162 -13.84 13.63 3.05
N TRP A 163 -14.65 14.48 3.63
CA TRP A 163 -14.85 15.86 3.15
C TRP A 163 -14.88 16.83 4.31
N CYS A 164 -14.63 18.13 4.01
CA CYS A 164 -14.90 19.21 4.93
C CYS A 164 -16.21 19.91 4.54
N SER A 165 -17.03 20.31 5.53
CA SER A 165 -18.31 20.95 5.31
C SER A 165 -18.13 22.38 4.77
N GLY A 166 -18.90 22.74 3.74
CA GLY A 166 -18.89 24.06 3.14
C GLY A 166 -17.89 24.25 2.00
N ALA A 167 -17.81 25.48 1.49
CA ALA A 167 -16.87 25.91 0.49
C ALA A 167 -15.96 27.00 1.06
N TRP A 168 -14.66 26.87 0.82
CA TRP A 168 -13.60 27.62 1.49
C TRP A 168 -12.82 28.49 0.52
N THR A 169 -12.39 29.66 0.97
CA THR A 169 -11.43 30.49 0.26
C THR A 169 -10.02 29.85 0.29
N ALA A 170 -9.16 30.29 -0.60
CA ALA A 170 -7.83 29.67 -0.76
C ALA A 170 -6.93 29.79 0.48
N ASP A 171 -7.12 30.81 1.31
CA ASP A 171 -6.41 31.02 2.58
C ASP A 171 -6.74 29.95 3.64
N CYS A 172 -7.92 29.34 3.56
CA CYS A 172 -8.35 28.26 4.46
C CYS A 172 -7.97 26.85 3.96
N LEU A 173 -7.52 26.71 2.71
CA LEU A 173 -7.28 25.40 2.09
C LEU A 173 -6.22 24.59 2.83
N TYR A 174 -5.15 25.22 3.32
CA TYR A 174 -4.12 24.52 4.10
C TYR A 174 -4.71 23.85 5.35
N GLU A 175 -5.46 24.59 6.15
CA GLU A 175 -6.03 24.09 7.41
C GLU A 175 -7.03 22.95 7.16
N LYS A 176 -7.84 23.08 6.10
CA LYS A 176 -8.79 22.03 5.72
C LYS A 176 -8.11 20.80 5.13
N ALA A 177 -7.06 20.97 4.33
CA ALA A 177 -6.26 19.88 3.82
C ALA A 177 -5.51 19.16 4.95
N GLU A 178 -4.98 19.93 5.93
CA GLU A 178 -4.30 19.35 7.10
C GLU A 178 -5.26 18.51 7.96
N LYS A 179 -6.49 19.02 8.16
CA LYS A 179 -7.52 18.26 8.85
C LYS A 179 -7.84 16.94 8.17
N LEU A 180 -7.95 16.93 6.83
CA LEU A 180 -8.13 15.68 6.08
C LEU A 180 -6.90 14.77 6.14
N ARG A 181 -5.67 15.31 6.10
CA ARG A 181 -4.44 14.51 6.28
C ARG A 181 -4.38 13.85 7.66
N ASN A 182 -4.77 14.57 8.70
CA ASN A 182 -4.81 14.06 10.07
C ASN A 182 -5.83 12.93 10.27
N CYS A 183 -6.85 12.83 9.40
CA CYS A 183 -7.76 11.69 9.36
C CYS A 183 -7.16 10.44 8.66
N CYS A 184 -5.92 10.47 8.17
CA CYS A 184 -5.35 9.35 7.39
C CYS A 184 -5.28 8.04 8.19
N VAL A 185 -4.89 8.08 9.46
CA VAL A 185 -4.84 6.91 10.35
C VAL A 185 -6.25 6.37 10.58
N LEU A 186 -7.19 7.24 10.93
CA LEU A 186 -8.59 6.89 11.10
C LEU A 186 -9.16 6.23 9.83
N ALA A 187 -9.03 6.88 8.68
CA ALA A 187 -9.53 6.38 7.41
C ALA A 187 -8.90 5.05 7.00
N PHE A 188 -7.61 4.85 7.30
CA PHE A 188 -6.90 3.61 7.04
C PHE A 188 -7.46 2.44 7.86
N HIS A 189 -7.89 2.69 9.09
CA HIS A 189 -8.41 1.67 10.02
C HIS A 189 -9.94 1.52 10.02
N MET A 190 -10.66 2.25 9.18
CA MET A 190 -12.11 2.09 9.02
C MET A 190 -12.46 0.69 8.52
N ASP A 191 -13.45 0.05 9.16
CA ASP A 191 -13.87 -1.31 8.87
C ASP A 191 -15.39 -1.46 9.00
N PRO A 192 -16.12 -1.48 7.89
CA PRO A 192 -15.64 -1.23 6.50
C PRO A 192 -15.23 0.23 6.24
N PRO A 193 -14.51 0.53 5.13
CA PRO A 193 -14.22 1.91 4.72
C PRO A 193 -15.50 2.70 4.43
N GLU A 194 -15.62 3.87 5.02
CA GLU A 194 -16.85 4.69 5.01
C GLU A 194 -16.63 6.09 4.42
N LEU A 195 -17.75 6.73 4.14
CA LEU A 195 -17.84 8.16 3.86
C LEU A 195 -17.99 8.93 5.18
N PHE A 196 -17.18 9.97 5.41
CA PHE A 196 -17.22 10.74 6.66
C PHE A 196 -16.96 12.23 6.49
N CYS A 197 -17.53 13.04 7.40
CA CYS A 197 -17.20 14.45 7.52
C CYS A 197 -15.98 14.63 8.43
N ALA A 198 -14.92 15.23 7.93
CA ALA A 198 -13.69 15.45 8.71
C ALA A 198 -13.89 16.49 9.83
N ASP A 199 -14.86 17.40 9.69
CA ASP A 199 -15.16 18.40 10.72
C ASP A 199 -15.82 17.80 11.98
N GLU A 200 -16.40 16.59 11.85
CA GLU A 200 -17.09 15.87 12.94
C GLU A 200 -16.20 14.78 13.58
N LYS A 201 -14.99 14.56 13.06
CA LYS A 201 -14.08 13.52 13.56
C LYS A 201 -12.96 14.13 14.40
N GLU A 202 -12.71 13.51 15.55
CA GLU A 202 -11.48 13.73 16.31
C GLU A 202 -10.33 12.95 15.65
N THR A 203 -9.14 13.55 15.63
CA THR A 203 -7.94 12.91 15.12
C THR A 203 -7.44 11.91 16.15
N GLU A 204 -7.30 10.63 15.75
CA GLU A 204 -6.66 9.63 16.60
C GLU A 204 -5.14 9.85 16.59
N GLU A 205 -4.53 9.96 17.79
CA GLU A 205 -3.06 9.95 17.92
C GLU A 205 -2.52 8.56 17.61
N GLU A 206 -1.33 8.50 16.99
CA GLU A 206 -0.65 7.24 16.71
C GLU A 206 -0.30 6.53 18.03
N LYS A 207 -0.69 5.25 18.14
CA LYS A 207 -0.35 4.44 19.30
C LYS A 207 1.13 4.09 19.31
N ALA A 208 1.74 4.14 20.49
CA ALA A 208 3.07 3.60 20.69
C ALA A 208 3.08 2.08 20.43
N TYR A 209 4.05 1.62 19.65
CA TYR A 209 4.15 0.22 19.23
C TYR A 209 5.07 -0.59 20.14
N HIS A 210 4.58 -1.74 20.65
CA HIS A 210 5.33 -2.66 21.52
C HIS A 210 5.68 -3.96 20.78
N PHE A 211 6.88 -4.05 20.27
CA PHE A 211 7.39 -5.14 19.43
C PHE A 211 7.34 -6.54 20.07
N ARG A 212 7.44 -6.62 21.39
CA ARG A 212 7.62 -7.89 22.12
C ARG A 212 6.35 -8.73 22.21
N GLU A 213 5.20 -8.09 22.41
CA GLU A 213 3.90 -8.75 22.54
C GLU A 213 3.43 -9.41 21.25
N GLN A 214 3.86 -8.91 20.09
CA GLN A 214 3.40 -9.42 18.80
C GLN A 214 4.10 -10.73 18.39
N LYS A 215 5.29 -11.00 18.93
CA LYS A 215 6.02 -12.24 18.62
C LYS A 215 5.28 -13.47 19.14
N GLU A 216 4.86 -13.46 20.40
CA GLU A 216 4.14 -14.58 21.04
C GLU A 216 2.84 -14.90 20.32
N ARG A 217 2.11 -13.86 19.86
CA ARG A 217 0.87 -14.06 19.10
C ARG A 217 1.09 -14.64 17.70
N ARG A 218 2.17 -14.26 17.01
CA ARG A 218 2.53 -14.88 15.73
C ARG A 218 2.87 -16.36 15.89
N GLU A 219 3.56 -16.71 16.98
CA GLU A 219 3.87 -18.09 17.35
C GLU A 219 2.58 -18.88 17.62
N GLU A 220 1.64 -18.31 18.34
CA GLU A 220 0.34 -18.93 18.64
C GLU A 220 -0.49 -19.14 17.36
N ILE A 221 -0.61 -18.12 16.49
CA ILE A 221 -1.32 -18.26 15.21
C ILE A 221 -0.69 -19.39 14.38
N CYS A 222 0.63 -19.44 14.28
CA CYS A 222 1.35 -20.49 13.56
C CYS A 222 0.99 -21.88 14.10
N ARG A 223 1.02 -22.08 15.42
CA ARG A 223 0.68 -23.34 16.08
C ARG A 223 -0.79 -23.73 15.84
N LEU A 224 -1.71 -22.77 15.88
CA LEU A 224 -3.13 -23.05 15.63
C LEU A 224 -3.39 -23.44 14.16
N VAL A 225 -2.71 -22.79 13.21
CA VAL A 225 -2.79 -23.11 11.76
C VAL A 225 -2.30 -24.52 11.52
N SER A 226 -1.12 -24.86 12.04
CA SER A 226 -0.54 -26.20 11.84
C SER A 226 -1.37 -27.35 12.45
N ASN A 227 -2.13 -27.04 13.50
CA ASN A 227 -3.04 -28.02 14.12
C ASN A 227 -4.43 -28.03 13.48
N GLY A 228 -4.67 -27.27 12.39
CA GLY A 228 -5.98 -27.20 11.72
C GLY A 228 -7.11 -26.56 12.55
N LYS A 229 -6.77 -25.80 13.60
CA LYS A 229 -7.75 -25.21 14.52
C LYS A 229 -8.36 -23.92 13.97
N LYS A 230 -9.24 -24.05 12.98
CA LYS A 230 -9.77 -22.94 12.19
C LYS A 230 -10.41 -21.82 13.02
N GLN A 231 -11.34 -22.17 13.93
CA GLN A 231 -12.06 -21.14 14.72
C GLN A 231 -11.11 -20.38 15.65
N GLU A 232 -10.23 -21.09 16.36
CA GLU A 232 -9.25 -20.50 17.26
C GLU A 232 -8.26 -19.60 16.48
N THR A 233 -7.78 -20.06 15.33
CA THR A 233 -6.88 -19.27 14.45
C THR A 233 -7.51 -17.95 14.04
N LEU A 234 -8.74 -17.98 13.52
CA LEU A 234 -9.44 -16.77 13.05
C LEU A 234 -9.75 -15.80 14.21
N GLN A 235 -10.06 -16.32 15.38
CA GLN A 235 -10.25 -15.47 16.57
C GLN A 235 -8.95 -14.85 17.02
N THR A 236 -7.87 -15.62 17.16
CA THR A 236 -6.54 -15.10 17.56
C THR A 236 -6.01 -14.08 16.54
N MET A 237 -6.24 -14.30 15.24
CA MET A 237 -5.92 -13.33 14.19
C MET A 237 -6.72 -12.03 14.37
N LYS A 238 -8.02 -12.11 14.66
CA LYS A 238 -8.86 -10.94 14.91
C LYS A 238 -8.34 -10.12 16.10
N ASP A 239 -7.97 -10.80 17.19
CA ASP A 239 -7.41 -10.16 18.38
C ASP A 239 -6.03 -9.53 18.09
N TYR A 240 -5.20 -10.20 17.28
CA TYR A 240 -3.93 -9.66 16.80
C TYR A 240 -4.13 -8.34 16.05
N PHE A 241 -5.04 -8.30 15.08
CA PHE A 241 -5.30 -7.07 14.32
C PHE A 241 -5.98 -5.97 15.14
N GLN A 242 -6.79 -6.34 16.14
CA GLN A 242 -7.40 -5.36 17.05
C GLN A 242 -6.35 -4.60 17.85
N GLN A 243 -5.26 -5.24 18.24
CA GLN A 243 -4.15 -4.58 18.94
C GLN A 243 -3.36 -3.64 18.02
N LEU A 244 -3.30 -3.95 16.72
CA LEU A 244 -2.63 -3.10 15.72
C LEU A 244 -3.47 -1.89 15.29
N LYS A 245 -4.74 -1.79 15.76
CA LYS A 245 -5.61 -0.65 15.42
C LYS A 245 -5.04 0.66 15.98
N GLY A 246 -4.99 1.70 15.16
CA GLY A 246 -4.42 3.01 15.49
C GLY A 246 -2.93 3.15 15.21
N LEU A 247 -2.26 2.13 14.66
CA LEU A 247 -0.89 2.27 14.17
C LEU A 247 -0.85 3.04 12.85
N ALA A 248 0.26 3.75 12.62
CA ALA A 248 0.53 4.35 11.31
C ALA A 248 0.45 3.31 10.18
N PRO A 249 -0.07 3.66 8.99
CA PRO A 249 -0.26 2.73 7.89
C PRO A 249 0.97 1.90 7.51
N LYS A 250 2.17 2.50 7.56
CA LYS A 250 3.44 1.80 7.26
C LYS A 250 3.80 0.77 8.34
N THR A 251 3.61 1.12 9.60
CA THR A 251 3.87 0.23 10.75
C THR A 251 2.90 -0.94 10.75
N PHE A 252 1.62 -0.68 10.51
CA PHE A 252 0.60 -1.73 10.38
C PHE A 252 0.92 -2.70 9.23
N ALA A 253 1.23 -2.18 8.03
CA ALA A 253 1.60 -3.00 6.88
C ALA A 253 2.86 -3.84 7.16
N GLY A 254 3.86 -3.28 7.86
CA GLY A 254 5.05 -4.00 8.29
C GLY A 254 4.72 -5.17 9.22
N GLU A 255 3.75 -5.00 10.14
CA GLU A 255 3.34 -6.07 11.05
C GLU A 255 2.55 -7.18 10.35
N VAL A 256 1.67 -6.83 9.42
CA VAL A 256 0.99 -7.83 8.58
C VAL A 256 1.99 -8.64 7.77
N TYR A 257 3.01 -7.96 7.21
CA TYR A 257 4.10 -8.62 6.50
C TYR A 257 4.95 -9.52 7.41
N ASN A 258 5.25 -9.08 8.63
CA ASN A 258 5.97 -9.87 9.61
C ASN A 258 5.20 -11.15 9.98
N LEU A 259 3.86 -11.08 10.11
CA LEU A 259 3.04 -12.27 10.32
C LEU A 259 3.08 -13.19 9.11
N TYR A 260 2.90 -12.65 7.89
CA TYR A 260 2.99 -13.41 6.65
C TYR A 260 4.33 -14.15 6.53
N MET A 261 5.45 -13.43 6.67
CA MET A 261 6.79 -14.01 6.59
C MET A 261 7.08 -15.01 7.70
N TYR A 262 6.54 -14.79 8.88
CA TYR A 262 6.67 -15.75 9.97
C TYR A 262 6.00 -17.09 9.61
N LEU A 263 4.77 -17.05 9.12
CA LEU A 263 4.04 -18.24 8.69
C LEU A 263 4.71 -18.90 7.48
N TRP A 264 5.15 -18.13 6.51
CA TRP A 264 5.86 -18.63 5.34
C TRP A 264 7.12 -19.40 5.74
N ASN A 265 7.98 -18.80 6.55
CA ASN A 265 9.23 -19.41 6.98
C ASN A 265 9.02 -20.66 7.86
N ARG A 266 7.98 -20.67 8.68
CA ARG A 266 7.75 -21.76 9.65
C ARG A 266 6.93 -22.91 9.08
N LEU A 267 5.99 -22.63 8.21
CA LEU A 267 5.07 -23.64 7.68
C LEU A 267 5.41 -24.00 6.23
N VAL A 268 5.55 -23.00 5.36
CA VAL A 268 5.70 -23.25 3.92
C VAL A 268 7.11 -23.76 3.59
N LEU A 269 8.16 -23.01 3.93
CA LEU A 269 9.54 -23.43 3.64
C LEU A 269 9.98 -24.70 4.38
N SER A 270 9.27 -25.11 5.42
CA SER A 270 9.55 -26.36 6.14
C SER A 270 8.82 -27.56 5.56
N ASP A 271 7.91 -27.37 4.61
CA ASP A 271 7.07 -28.42 4.04
C ASP A 271 6.92 -28.26 2.52
N GLU A 272 7.64 -29.11 1.77
CA GLU A 272 7.64 -29.10 0.31
C GLU A 272 6.24 -29.35 -0.31
N LEU A 273 5.39 -30.14 0.36
CA LEU A 273 4.03 -30.39 -0.10
C LEU A 273 3.18 -29.12 0.00
N LEU A 274 3.31 -28.37 1.10
CA LEU A 274 2.62 -27.11 1.28
C LEU A 274 3.14 -26.05 0.30
N GLU A 275 4.46 -25.98 0.10
CA GLU A 275 5.07 -25.03 -0.84
C GLU A 275 4.55 -25.28 -2.27
N ASN A 276 4.60 -26.51 -2.75
CA ASN A 276 4.10 -26.89 -4.08
C ASN A 276 2.60 -26.64 -4.23
N TRP A 277 1.82 -26.92 -3.20
CA TRP A 277 0.37 -26.68 -3.21
C TRP A 277 0.05 -25.17 -3.27
N MET A 278 0.76 -24.35 -2.49
CA MET A 278 0.59 -22.90 -2.51
C MET A 278 0.98 -22.28 -3.84
N GLU A 279 2.03 -22.77 -4.49
CA GLU A 279 2.43 -22.33 -5.83
C GLU A 279 1.38 -22.71 -6.89
N ALA A 280 0.86 -23.96 -6.83
CA ALA A 280 -0.17 -24.43 -7.75
C ALA A 280 -1.47 -23.64 -7.64
N GLU A 281 -1.89 -23.30 -6.43
CA GLU A 281 -3.10 -22.51 -6.13
C GLU A 281 -2.90 -21.01 -6.34
N LYS A 282 -1.69 -20.55 -6.71
CA LYS A 282 -1.34 -19.13 -6.86
C LYS A 282 -1.75 -18.29 -5.63
N ILE A 283 -1.53 -18.86 -4.44
CA ILE A 283 -1.90 -18.22 -3.20
C ILE A 283 -1.03 -16.98 -2.97
N LEU A 284 -1.65 -15.99 -2.43
CA LEU A 284 -1.21 -14.65 -2.07
C LEU A 284 0.31 -14.45 -2.14
N ARG A 285 0.76 -13.62 -3.08
CA ARG A 285 2.16 -13.17 -3.11
C ARG A 285 2.32 -12.01 -2.13
N GLU A 286 3.51 -11.90 -1.53
CA GLU A 286 3.82 -10.83 -0.56
C GLU A 286 3.44 -9.42 -1.05
N ASN A 287 3.62 -9.15 -2.34
CA ASN A 287 3.29 -7.87 -2.97
C ASN A 287 1.81 -7.49 -2.82
N GLU A 288 0.90 -8.46 -2.79
CA GLU A 288 -0.53 -8.19 -2.70
C GLU A 288 -0.95 -7.59 -1.35
N ILE A 289 -0.22 -7.89 -0.26
CA ILE A 289 -0.43 -7.28 1.05
C ILE A 289 -0.09 -5.79 0.98
N PHE A 290 1.03 -5.44 0.33
CA PHE A 290 1.45 -4.04 0.18
C PHE A 290 0.62 -3.25 -0.81
N GLU A 291 -0.08 -3.91 -1.74
CA GLU A 291 -1.00 -3.26 -2.68
C GLU A 291 -2.32 -2.86 -2.05
N ALA A 292 -2.64 -3.35 -0.87
CA ALA A 292 -3.87 -3.02 -0.17
C ALA A 292 -3.95 -1.53 0.22
N ASN A 293 -5.14 -0.96 0.07
CA ASN A 293 -5.39 0.46 0.28
C ASN A 293 -5.57 0.84 1.76
N ASN A 294 -6.07 -0.10 2.56
CA ASN A 294 -6.42 0.11 3.96
C ASN A 294 -6.25 -1.17 4.80
N SER A 295 -6.40 -1.04 6.11
CA SER A 295 -6.25 -2.16 7.05
C SER A 295 -7.31 -3.24 6.85
N TYR A 296 -8.51 -2.86 6.43
CA TYR A 296 -9.59 -3.81 6.11
C TYR A 296 -9.17 -4.77 5.00
N GLN A 297 -8.69 -4.24 3.86
CA GLN A 297 -8.23 -5.07 2.74
C GLN A 297 -7.03 -5.95 3.13
N MET A 298 -6.09 -5.42 3.93
CA MET A 298 -4.95 -6.21 4.42
C MET A 298 -5.41 -7.38 5.28
N ARG A 299 -6.38 -7.16 6.17
CA ARG A 299 -6.94 -8.20 7.03
C ARG A 299 -7.69 -9.26 6.24
N GLU A 300 -8.53 -8.85 5.28
CA GLU A 300 -9.27 -9.80 4.43
C GLU A 300 -8.33 -10.66 3.59
N LYS A 301 -7.29 -10.08 3.00
CA LYS A 301 -6.26 -10.84 2.27
C LYS A 301 -5.54 -11.82 3.19
N MET A 302 -5.13 -11.38 4.38
CA MET A 302 -4.46 -12.25 5.35
C MET A 302 -5.39 -13.36 5.87
N LYS A 303 -6.68 -13.07 6.06
CA LYS A 303 -7.68 -14.06 6.42
C LYS A 303 -7.82 -15.13 5.33
N GLN A 304 -7.96 -14.73 4.07
CA GLN A 304 -8.01 -15.66 2.93
C GLN A 304 -6.78 -16.55 2.86
N TYR A 305 -5.59 -15.97 3.08
CA TYR A 305 -4.34 -16.71 3.16
C TYR A 305 -4.36 -17.78 4.26
N LEU A 306 -4.79 -17.41 5.46
CA LEU A 306 -4.90 -18.34 6.59
C LEU A 306 -5.97 -19.41 6.36
N GLU A 307 -7.12 -19.06 5.82
CA GLU A 307 -8.20 -20.02 5.52
C GLU A 307 -7.76 -21.09 4.52
N ARG A 308 -6.97 -20.71 3.53
CA ARG A 308 -6.41 -21.66 2.57
C ARG A 308 -5.35 -22.57 3.20
N MET A 309 -4.44 -22.01 4.01
CA MET A 309 -3.49 -22.84 4.77
C MET A 309 -4.21 -23.83 5.69
N LEU A 310 -5.26 -23.36 6.39
CA LEU A 310 -6.06 -24.23 7.25
C LEU A 310 -6.74 -25.35 6.47
N ALA A 311 -7.30 -25.07 5.28
CA ALA A 311 -7.90 -26.08 4.44
C ALA A 311 -6.89 -27.16 4.03
N PHE A 312 -5.66 -26.75 3.69
CA PHE A 312 -4.56 -27.69 3.42
C PHE A 312 -4.27 -28.60 4.63
N PHE A 313 -4.12 -28.01 5.81
CA PHE A 313 -3.83 -28.79 7.01
C PHE A 313 -5.01 -29.66 7.44
N GLU A 314 -6.25 -29.22 7.25
CA GLU A 314 -7.45 -30.04 7.50
C GLU A 314 -7.46 -31.28 6.60
N GLU A 315 -7.12 -31.15 5.31
CA GLU A 315 -7.01 -32.26 4.37
C GLU A 315 -5.85 -33.21 4.74
N GLN A 316 -4.68 -32.66 5.02
CA GLN A 316 -3.51 -33.45 5.37
C GLN A 316 -3.63 -34.12 6.75
N ASN A 317 -4.33 -33.53 7.71
CA ASN A 317 -4.57 -34.15 9.02
C ASN A 317 -5.45 -35.41 8.93
N GLN A 318 -6.17 -35.63 7.83
CA GLN A 318 -6.86 -36.89 7.55
C GLN A 318 -5.88 -37.99 7.15
N ASN A 319 -4.62 -37.67 6.81
CA ASN A 319 -3.56 -38.62 6.54
C ASN A 319 -2.70 -38.80 7.82
N PRO A 320 -2.86 -39.91 8.57
CA PRO A 320 -2.13 -40.12 9.83
C PRO A 320 -0.62 -40.10 9.68
N ASN A 321 -0.11 -40.53 8.52
CA ASN A 321 1.30 -40.56 8.24
C ASN A 321 1.90 -39.17 8.02
N TYR A 322 1.20 -38.31 7.27
CA TYR A 322 1.59 -36.91 7.10
C TYR A 322 1.58 -36.18 8.44
N TYR A 323 0.49 -36.32 9.19
CA TYR A 323 0.35 -35.68 10.50
C TYR A 323 1.47 -36.08 11.47
N ALA A 324 1.82 -37.38 11.54
CA ALA A 324 2.91 -37.86 12.39
C ALA A 324 4.27 -37.26 12.00
N VAL A 325 4.60 -37.22 10.72
CA VAL A 325 5.85 -36.62 10.24
C VAL A 325 5.87 -35.10 10.53
N TYR A 326 4.76 -34.43 10.30
CA TYR A 326 4.64 -33.00 10.56
C TYR A 326 4.81 -32.66 12.05
N GLN A 327 4.16 -33.39 12.96
CA GLN A 327 4.32 -33.23 14.40
C GLN A 327 5.77 -33.42 14.86
N VAL A 328 6.45 -34.44 14.33
CA VAL A 328 7.87 -34.67 14.64
C VAL A 328 8.75 -33.53 14.13
N LYS A 329 8.52 -33.04 12.91
CA LYS A 329 9.25 -31.88 12.38
C LYS A 329 9.07 -30.66 13.28
N THR A 330 7.84 -30.36 13.67
CA THR A 330 7.50 -29.22 14.54
C THR A 330 8.20 -29.33 15.90
N TYR A 331 8.12 -30.51 16.53
CA TYR A 331 8.80 -30.77 17.80
C TYR A 331 10.31 -30.54 17.69
N LEU A 332 10.96 -31.07 16.65
CA LEU A 332 12.40 -30.91 16.45
C LEU A 332 12.81 -29.45 16.19
N GLN A 333 11.95 -28.64 15.57
CA GLN A 333 12.19 -27.20 15.40
C GLN A 333 12.10 -26.43 16.70
N GLU A 334 11.11 -26.75 17.54
CA GLU A 334 10.88 -26.06 18.82
C GLU A 334 11.88 -26.50 19.90
N HIS A 335 12.29 -27.79 19.88
CA HIS A 335 13.18 -28.40 20.86
C HIS A 335 14.55 -28.81 20.29
N CYS A 336 15.03 -28.07 19.30
CA CYS A 336 16.27 -28.45 18.58
C CYS A 336 17.51 -28.55 19.50
N SER A 337 17.53 -27.85 20.63
CA SER A 337 18.62 -27.92 21.63
C SER A 337 18.59 -29.20 22.46
N GLU A 338 17.45 -29.90 22.51
CA GLU A 338 17.27 -31.13 23.29
C GLU A 338 17.63 -32.36 22.45
N SER A 339 18.01 -33.47 23.09
CA SER A 339 18.19 -34.74 22.39
C SER A 339 16.83 -35.26 21.92
N ALA A 340 16.73 -35.62 20.62
CA ALA A 340 15.51 -36.19 20.09
C ALA A 340 15.30 -37.60 20.68
N ASP A 341 14.36 -37.74 21.59
CA ASP A 341 13.89 -39.01 22.14
C ASP A 341 12.85 -39.61 21.18
N ILE A 342 13.30 -40.56 20.35
CA ILE A 342 12.44 -41.16 19.30
C ILE A 342 11.32 -42.01 19.90
N GLU A 343 11.53 -42.62 21.07
CA GLU A 343 10.51 -43.44 21.74
C GLU A 343 9.38 -42.56 22.25
N LYS A 344 9.72 -41.44 22.86
CA LYS A 344 8.75 -40.40 23.26
C LYS A 344 7.98 -39.84 22.08
N LEU A 345 8.68 -39.44 21.02
CA LEU A 345 8.08 -38.92 19.81
C LEU A 345 7.11 -39.91 19.16
N ALA A 346 7.51 -41.17 19.08
CA ALA A 346 6.69 -42.25 18.51
C ALA A 346 5.38 -42.44 19.33
N THR A 347 5.52 -42.40 20.66
CA THR A 347 4.36 -42.49 21.57
C THR A 347 3.38 -41.32 21.39
N GLU A 348 3.90 -40.10 21.26
CA GLU A 348 3.09 -38.90 21.06
C GLU A 348 2.28 -38.93 19.76
N VAL A 349 2.85 -39.49 18.68
CA VAL A 349 2.16 -39.60 17.38
C VAL A 349 1.43 -40.96 17.18
N GLY A 350 1.40 -41.81 18.20
CA GLY A 350 0.68 -43.09 18.16
C GLY A 350 1.30 -44.16 17.24
N LEU A 351 2.60 -44.09 16.98
CA LEU A 351 3.32 -45.00 16.10
C LEU A 351 4.37 -45.82 16.86
N SER A 352 4.81 -46.97 16.29
CA SER A 352 5.98 -47.63 16.81
C SER A 352 7.27 -46.88 16.41
N PRO A 353 8.34 -46.89 17.26
CA PRO A 353 9.60 -46.21 16.96
C PRO A 353 10.22 -46.59 15.62
N ASN A 354 10.14 -47.86 15.25
CA ASN A 354 10.68 -48.37 13.97
C ASN A 354 9.87 -47.86 12.78
N TYR A 355 8.56 -47.85 12.88
CA TYR A 355 7.70 -47.33 11.83
C TYR A 355 7.89 -45.83 11.66
N LEU A 356 7.96 -45.08 12.77
CA LEU A 356 8.25 -43.63 12.73
C LEU A 356 9.59 -43.32 12.03
N ARG A 357 10.67 -44.07 12.34
CA ARG A 357 11.97 -43.90 11.66
C ARG A 357 11.87 -44.10 10.16
N SER A 358 11.18 -45.15 9.72
CA SER A 358 10.99 -45.48 8.31
C SER A 358 10.16 -44.39 7.60
N LEU A 359 9.02 -44.07 8.17
CA LEU A 359 8.09 -43.08 7.65
C LEU A 359 8.73 -41.68 7.54
N PHE A 360 9.46 -41.27 8.57
CA PHE A 360 10.10 -39.94 8.59
C PHE A 360 11.22 -39.89 7.52
N LYS A 361 12.00 -40.96 7.37
CA LYS A 361 13.05 -41.03 6.34
C LYS A 361 12.47 -41.07 4.93
N GLU A 362 11.37 -41.78 4.71
CA GLU A 362 10.65 -41.81 3.43
C GLU A 362 10.13 -40.42 3.05
N ALA A 363 9.49 -39.74 4.00
CA ALA A 363 8.87 -38.44 3.76
C ALA A 363 9.88 -37.26 3.66
N THR A 364 11.06 -37.35 4.32
CA THR A 364 12.02 -36.24 4.37
C THR A 364 13.37 -36.53 3.69
N GLY A 365 13.60 -37.77 3.26
CA GLY A 365 14.90 -38.21 2.76
C GLY A 365 16.00 -38.33 3.84
N LYS A 366 15.69 -37.95 5.11
CA LYS A 366 16.67 -37.90 6.22
C LYS A 366 16.17 -38.69 7.43
N THR A 367 17.09 -39.21 8.21
CA THR A 367 16.73 -39.73 9.53
C THR A 367 16.34 -38.60 10.47
N ILE A 368 15.58 -38.90 11.54
CA ILE A 368 15.18 -37.90 12.59
C ILE A 368 16.40 -37.23 13.19
N LEU A 369 17.50 -37.99 13.41
CA LEU A 369 18.74 -37.44 13.99
C LEU A 369 19.50 -36.53 13.01
N GLU A 370 19.53 -36.88 11.71
CA GLU A 370 20.14 -36.03 10.68
C GLU A 370 19.35 -34.74 10.53
N TYR A 371 18.03 -34.83 10.54
CA TYR A 371 17.12 -33.65 10.48
C TYR A 371 17.32 -32.75 11.70
N ASN A 372 17.34 -33.31 12.91
CA ASN A 372 17.60 -32.53 14.13
C ASN A 372 18.98 -31.84 14.12
N THR A 373 20.01 -32.55 13.63
CA THR A 373 21.35 -31.98 13.45
C THR A 373 21.32 -30.79 12.51
N GLU A 374 20.62 -30.88 11.41
CA GLU A 374 20.48 -29.77 10.46
C GLU A 374 19.76 -28.58 11.04
N MET A 375 18.66 -28.78 11.78
CA MET A 375 17.95 -27.73 12.49
C MET A 375 18.84 -27.01 13.52
N ARG A 376 19.63 -27.75 14.30
CA ARG A 376 20.63 -27.19 15.22
C ARG A 376 21.63 -26.28 14.51
N LEU A 377 22.16 -26.74 13.38
CA LEU A 377 23.16 -25.98 12.60
C LEU A 377 22.57 -24.75 11.93
N GLN A 378 21.35 -24.83 11.42
CA GLN A 378 20.64 -23.67 10.89
C GLN A 378 20.40 -22.62 11.99
N ARG A 379 19.92 -23.06 13.16
CA ARG A 379 19.73 -22.17 14.30
C ARG A 379 21.04 -21.55 14.78
N ALA A 380 22.14 -22.31 14.77
CA ALA A 380 23.46 -21.78 15.09
C ALA A 380 23.91 -20.71 14.10
N ALA A 381 23.69 -20.91 12.80
CA ALA A 381 24.01 -19.93 11.77
C ALA A 381 23.23 -18.61 11.97
N GLU A 382 21.93 -18.69 12.32
CA GLU A 382 21.14 -17.51 12.68
C GLU A 382 21.70 -16.76 13.90
N LEU A 383 22.03 -17.48 14.97
CA LEU A 383 22.59 -16.89 16.17
C LEU A 383 23.96 -16.24 15.93
N LEU A 384 24.78 -16.83 15.04
CA LEU A 384 26.09 -16.28 14.68
C LEU A 384 26.04 -15.00 13.84
N LYS A 385 24.91 -14.68 13.19
CA LYS A 385 24.72 -13.35 12.55
C LYS A 385 24.85 -12.20 13.54
N ASN A 386 24.52 -12.42 14.79
CA ASN A 386 24.79 -11.43 15.84
C ASN A 386 26.25 -11.58 16.32
N LYS A 387 27.09 -10.63 15.90
CA LYS A 387 28.54 -10.60 16.23
C LYS A 387 28.87 -10.59 17.74
N LYS A 388 27.91 -10.23 18.60
CA LYS A 388 28.06 -10.27 20.06
C LYS A 388 28.05 -11.70 20.62
N ASN A 389 27.44 -12.65 19.93
CA ASN A 389 27.34 -14.04 20.39
C ASN A 389 28.68 -14.75 20.24
N LYS A 390 29.16 -15.36 21.31
CA LYS A 390 30.38 -16.17 21.27
C LYS A 390 30.06 -17.58 20.75
N VAL A 391 30.95 -18.14 19.94
CA VAL A 391 30.78 -19.47 19.34
C VAL A 391 30.48 -20.54 20.40
N ARG A 392 31.11 -20.47 21.59
CA ARG A 392 30.82 -21.37 22.70
C ARG A 392 29.39 -21.24 23.22
N GLU A 393 28.89 -20.01 23.37
CA GLU A 393 27.52 -19.75 23.82
C GLU A 393 26.50 -20.27 22.79
N VAL A 394 26.77 -20.04 21.51
CA VAL A 394 25.94 -20.55 20.42
C VAL A 394 25.93 -22.07 20.38
N SER A 395 27.09 -22.72 20.51
CA SER A 395 27.20 -24.19 20.56
C SER A 395 26.31 -24.78 21.67
N LEU A 396 26.38 -24.23 22.89
CA LEU A 396 25.56 -24.68 24.02
C LEU A 396 24.06 -24.38 23.78
N ALA A 397 23.74 -23.22 23.26
CA ALA A 397 22.35 -22.80 22.99
C ALA A 397 21.64 -23.68 21.95
N VAL A 398 22.38 -24.32 21.05
CA VAL A 398 21.83 -25.26 20.06
C VAL A 398 22.04 -26.74 20.43
N GLY A 399 22.42 -27.02 21.68
CA GLY A 399 22.47 -28.37 22.23
C GLY A 399 23.76 -29.16 21.94
N TYR A 400 24.88 -28.49 21.67
CA TYR A 400 26.19 -29.12 21.60
C TYR A 400 27.03 -28.81 22.83
N GLU A 401 27.27 -29.77 23.71
CA GLU A 401 28.15 -29.67 24.86
C GLU A 401 29.63 -29.54 24.47
N ASN A 402 30.03 -30.29 23.41
CA ASN A 402 31.40 -30.26 22.88
C ASN A 402 31.55 -29.24 21.74
N VAL A 403 32.15 -28.08 22.05
CA VAL A 403 32.37 -26.98 21.10
C VAL A 403 33.28 -27.40 19.92
N SER A 404 34.24 -28.28 20.12
CA SER A 404 35.14 -28.75 19.04
C SER A 404 34.37 -29.62 18.04
N TYR A 405 33.51 -30.50 18.54
CA TYR A 405 32.65 -31.33 17.69
C TYR A 405 31.64 -30.48 16.92
N PHE A 406 31.03 -29.49 17.59
CA PHE A 406 30.19 -28.49 16.92
C PHE A 406 30.93 -27.81 15.75
N GLY A 407 32.17 -27.36 15.98
CA GLY A 407 32.98 -26.72 14.94
C GLY A 407 33.16 -27.59 13.69
N VAL A 408 33.43 -28.88 13.90
CA VAL A 408 33.61 -29.87 12.80
C VAL A 408 32.30 -30.07 12.03
N VAL A 409 31.18 -30.28 12.73
CA VAL A 409 29.88 -30.54 12.09
C VAL A 409 29.38 -29.28 11.37
N PHE A 410 29.58 -28.10 11.94
CA PHE A 410 29.23 -26.83 11.32
C PHE A 410 30.04 -26.59 10.04
N GLN A 411 31.37 -26.80 10.09
CA GLN A 411 32.24 -26.63 8.92
C GLN A 411 31.88 -27.64 7.81
N LYS A 412 31.53 -28.88 8.16
CA LYS A 412 31.06 -29.87 7.20
C LYS A 412 29.79 -29.38 6.47
N ARG A 413 28.91 -28.70 7.15
CA ARG A 413 27.61 -28.24 6.58
C ARG A 413 27.73 -26.93 5.78
N PHE A 414 28.50 -25.96 6.28
CA PHE A 414 28.59 -24.61 5.69
C PHE A 414 29.90 -24.34 4.94
N GLY A 415 30.84 -25.26 4.94
CA GLY A 415 32.14 -25.08 4.27
C GLY A 415 33.15 -24.23 5.02
N VAL A 416 32.72 -23.50 6.06
CA VAL A 416 33.54 -22.57 6.85
C VAL A 416 33.35 -22.85 8.36
N THR A 417 34.33 -22.49 9.17
CA THR A 417 34.21 -22.61 10.62
C THR A 417 33.19 -21.64 11.19
N PRO A 418 32.59 -21.89 12.38
CA PRO A 418 31.68 -20.93 13.03
C PRO A 418 32.27 -19.54 13.24
N ASN A 419 33.58 -19.43 13.50
CA ASN A 419 34.28 -18.16 13.65
C ASN A 419 34.41 -17.40 12.32
N GLU A 420 34.71 -18.11 11.24
CA GLU A 420 34.77 -17.53 9.89
C GLU A 420 33.38 -17.09 9.44
N TYR A 421 32.36 -17.94 9.62
CA TYR A 421 30.98 -17.60 9.30
C TYR A 421 30.52 -16.31 9.99
N ARG A 422 30.79 -16.16 11.30
CA ARG A 422 30.46 -14.94 12.08
C ARG A 422 31.15 -13.68 11.58
N LYS A 423 32.31 -13.81 10.93
CA LYS A 423 33.04 -12.68 10.35
C LYS A 423 32.53 -12.27 8.98
N MET A 424 31.95 -13.22 8.23
CA MET A 424 31.43 -13.01 6.87
C MET A 424 30.06 -12.37 6.84
N VAL A 425 29.25 -12.57 7.87
CA VAL A 425 27.90 -12.04 8.04
C VAL A 425 27.89 -10.93 9.11
#